data_8534a32d1ada91fd5aff993e82336538
#
_entry.id   8534a32d1ada91fd5aff993e82336538
#
_cell.length_a   1.000
_cell.length_b   1.000
_cell.length_c   1.000
_cell.angle_alpha   90.00
_cell.angle_beta   90.00
_cell.angle_gamma   90.00
#
_symmetry.space_group_name_H-M   'P 1'
#
loop_
_entity.id
_entity.type
_entity.pdbx_description
1 polymer ?
#
loop_
_entity_poly.entity_id
_entity_poly.type
_entity_poly.pdbx_seq_one_letter_code
_entity_poly.pdbx_strand_id
1 'polypeptide(L)'
;MILGLPGESRGEMLSHAARLSELPLTMVKLHQLQLIRGTRMAREYEREPADFHLYAVDEYIDLAIDFIERLRPDIVVERFVSQSPDTLLIAPRWGLKNHEFSARLLRRMRERGAYQGRLYEKQK
;
A
#
# COMPACT_ATOMS: atom_id res chain seq x y z
N MET A 1 5.23 -6.28 -0.01
CA MET A 1 3.76 -6.46 0.01
C MET A 1 3.08 -5.42 -0.88
N ILE A 2 2.24 -5.87 -1.79
CA ILE A 2 1.51 -5.00 -2.71
C ILE A 2 0.10 -4.77 -2.16
N LEU A 3 -0.32 -3.51 -2.07
CA LEU A 3 -1.69 -3.13 -1.72
C LEU A 3 -2.44 -2.74 -3.00
N GLY A 4 -3.66 -3.23 -3.15
CA GLY A 4 -4.52 -2.90 -4.28
C GLY A 4 -4.50 -3.90 -5.42
N LEU A 5 -4.12 -5.15 -5.19
CA LEU A 5 -4.20 -6.19 -6.21
C LEU A 5 -5.64 -6.38 -6.71
N PRO A 6 -5.82 -6.69 -8.00
CA PRO A 6 -7.16 -6.92 -8.53
C PRO A 6 -7.85 -8.06 -7.79
N GLY A 7 -9.14 -7.88 -7.50
CA GLY A 7 -9.94 -8.87 -6.79
C GLY A 7 -9.82 -8.87 -5.28
N GLU A 8 -8.88 -8.11 -4.71
CA GLU A 8 -8.79 -8.00 -3.26
C GLU A 8 -9.72 -6.91 -2.72
N SER A 9 -10.52 -7.25 -1.72
CA SER A 9 -11.33 -6.27 -1.00
C SER A 9 -10.45 -5.49 -0.01
N ARG A 10 -10.96 -4.33 0.44
CA ARG A 10 -10.28 -3.55 1.48
C ARG A 10 -10.10 -4.38 2.75
N GLY A 11 -11.12 -5.12 3.16
CA GLY A 11 -11.04 -5.98 4.35
C GLY A 11 -9.97 -7.06 4.23
N GLU A 12 -9.84 -7.68 3.07
CA GLU A 12 -8.79 -8.67 2.83
C GLU A 12 -7.40 -8.04 2.92
N MET A 13 -7.20 -6.88 2.32
CA MET A 13 -5.92 -6.17 2.40
C MET A 13 -5.55 -5.84 3.84
N LEU A 14 -6.50 -5.34 4.62
CA LEU A 14 -6.26 -4.99 6.02
C LEU A 14 -6.02 -6.23 6.89
N SER A 15 -6.63 -7.38 6.56
CA SER A 15 -6.40 -8.63 7.29
C SER A 15 -4.96 -9.13 7.15
N HIS A 16 -4.27 -8.76 6.08
CA HIS A 16 -2.87 -9.12 5.89
C HIS A 16 -1.96 -8.47 6.95
N ALA A 17 -2.33 -7.32 7.48
CA ALA A 17 -1.55 -6.70 8.56
C ALA A 17 -1.54 -7.57 9.81
N ALA A 18 -2.67 -8.16 10.17
CA ALA A 18 -2.77 -9.08 11.30
C ALA A 18 -1.93 -10.34 11.05
N ARG A 19 -1.99 -10.90 9.85
CA ARG A 19 -1.22 -12.09 9.49
C ARG A 19 0.28 -11.84 9.53
N LEU A 20 0.73 -10.72 8.98
CA LEU A 20 2.15 -10.35 9.02
C LEU A 20 2.62 -10.15 10.45
N SER A 21 1.76 -9.61 11.31
CA SER A 21 2.08 -9.37 12.71
C SER A 21 2.29 -10.66 13.52
N GLU A 22 1.76 -11.79 13.04
CA GLU A 22 1.96 -13.10 13.66
C GLU A 22 3.29 -13.74 13.28
N LEU A 23 3.93 -13.24 12.23
CA LEU A 23 5.19 -13.78 11.73
C LEU A 23 6.39 -13.11 12.41
N PRO A 24 7.55 -13.81 12.50
CA PRO A 24 8.74 -13.22 13.11
C PRO A 24 9.44 -12.26 12.16
N LEU A 25 8.70 -11.29 11.65
CA LEU A 25 9.22 -10.28 10.73
C LEU A 25 9.82 -9.10 11.48
N THR A 26 10.93 -8.59 10.98
CA THR A 26 11.57 -7.38 11.51
C THR A 26 11.29 -6.17 10.63
N MET A 27 10.98 -6.40 9.35
CA MET A 27 10.83 -5.33 8.37
C MET A 27 9.80 -5.73 7.31
N VAL A 28 9.09 -4.73 6.78
CA VAL A 28 8.18 -4.91 5.64
C VAL A 28 8.32 -3.71 4.70
N LYS A 29 8.15 -3.97 3.41
CA LYS A 29 8.04 -2.93 2.39
C LYS A 29 6.64 -2.96 1.82
N LEU A 30 6.01 -1.80 1.76
CA LEU A 30 4.70 -1.65 1.13
C LEU A 30 4.86 -0.94 -0.19
N HIS A 31 4.05 -1.29 -1.16
CA HIS A 31 3.95 -0.51 -2.39
C HIS A 31 2.58 -0.68 -3.04
N GLN A 32 2.21 0.31 -3.82
CA GLN A 32 0.97 0.31 -4.58
C GLN A 32 1.08 -0.64 -5.75
N LEU A 33 -0.08 -1.11 -6.24
CA LEU A 33 -0.13 -1.82 -7.51
C LEU A 33 0.32 -0.87 -8.62
N GLN A 34 1.29 -1.30 -9.41
CA GLN A 34 1.75 -0.57 -10.59
C GLN A 34 1.52 -1.43 -11.82
N LEU A 35 0.92 -0.84 -12.84
CA LEU A 35 0.75 -1.50 -14.13
C LEU A 35 1.95 -1.13 -15.02
N ILE A 36 2.76 -2.13 -15.31
CA ILE A 36 4.01 -1.97 -16.06
C ILE A 36 3.81 -2.49 -17.48
N ARG A 37 4.23 -1.70 -18.46
CA ARG A 37 4.13 -2.06 -19.87
C ARG A 37 4.83 -3.39 -20.15
N GLY A 38 4.17 -4.25 -20.93
CA GLY A 38 4.71 -5.55 -21.32
C GLY A 38 4.43 -6.67 -20.33
N THR A 39 3.79 -6.40 -19.20
CA THR A 39 3.43 -7.44 -18.23
C THR A 39 2.07 -8.03 -18.52
N ARG A 40 1.84 -9.24 -18.02
CA ARG A 40 0.54 -9.91 -18.12
C ARG A 40 -0.56 -9.08 -17.46
N MET A 41 -0.29 -8.50 -16.29
CA MET A 41 -1.28 -7.71 -15.55
C MET A 41 -1.69 -6.45 -16.33
N ALA A 42 -0.76 -5.81 -17.04
CA ALA A 42 -1.08 -4.67 -17.89
C ALA A 42 -2.02 -5.07 -19.04
N ARG A 43 -1.80 -6.27 -19.61
CA ARG A 43 -2.70 -6.79 -20.65
C ARG A 43 -4.08 -7.13 -20.10
N GLU A 44 -4.15 -7.68 -18.90
CA GLU A 44 -5.42 -7.95 -18.21
C GLU A 44 -6.20 -6.66 -17.95
N TYR A 45 -5.49 -5.59 -17.58
CA TYR A 45 -6.11 -4.28 -17.38
C TYR A 45 -6.71 -3.73 -18.68
N GLU A 46 -6.00 -3.87 -19.80
CA GLU A 46 -6.51 -3.42 -21.10
C GLU A 46 -7.80 -4.16 -21.49
N ARG A 47 -7.88 -5.46 -21.15
CA ARG A 47 -9.04 -6.30 -21.48
C ARG A 47 -10.23 -6.08 -20.55
N GLU A 48 -9.97 -5.96 -19.26
CA GLU A 48 -10.99 -5.88 -18.22
C GLU A 48 -10.64 -4.78 -17.19
N PRO A 49 -10.67 -3.49 -17.59
CA PRO A 49 -10.29 -2.41 -16.67
C PRO A 49 -11.15 -2.36 -15.40
N ALA A 50 -12.40 -2.82 -15.48
CA ALA A 50 -13.32 -2.80 -14.34
C ALA A 50 -12.88 -3.71 -13.19
N ASP A 51 -12.03 -4.71 -13.45
CA ASP A 51 -11.51 -5.60 -12.42
C ASP A 51 -10.41 -4.95 -11.57
N PHE A 52 -9.97 -3.76 -11.96
CA PHE A 52 -8.85 -3.06 -11.32
C PHE A 52 -9.35 -1.78 -10.64
N HIS A 53 -9.03 -1.63 -9.38
CA HIS A 53 -9.20 -0.36 -8.68
C HIS A 53 -7.84 0.31 -8.56
N LEU A 54 -7.60 1.34 -9.38
CA LEU A 54 -6.37 2.12 -9.31
C LEU A 54 -6.58 3.28 -8.36
N TYR A 55 -5.85 3.29 -7.26
CA TYR A 55 -6.03 4.27 -6.20
C TYR A 55 -5.46 5.64 -6.59
N ALA A 56 -6.22 6.71 -6.28
CA ALA A 56 -5.65 8.05 -6.23
C ALA A 56 -4.67 8.12 -5.06
N VAL A 57 -3.75 9.08 -5.09
CA VAL A 57 -2.68 9.15 -4.09
C VAL A 57 -3.22 9.27 -2.66
N ASP A 58 -4.22 10.13 -2.44
CA ASP A 58 -4.80 10.31 -1.10
C ASP A 58 -5.57 9.09 -0.63
N GLU A 59 -6.25 8.43 -1.54
CA GLU A 59 -6.97 7.19 -1.27
C GLU A 59 -6.00 6.08 -0.86
N TYR A 60 -4.88 5.95 -1.56
CA TYR A 60 -3.84 4.99 -1.22
C TYR A 60 -3.17 5.33 0.12
N ILE A 61 -2.94 6.60 0.39
CA ILE A 61 -2.39 7.06 1.67
C ILE A 61 -3.28 6.60 2.82
N ASP A 62 -4.60 6.81 2.72
CA ASP A 62 -5.53 6.39 3.77
C ASP A 62 -5.55 4.86 3.93
N LEU A 63 -5.50 4.12 2.83
CA LEU A 63 -5.40 2.66 2.89
C LEU A 63 -4.11 2.21 3.58
N ALA A 64 -2.98 2.80 3.23
CA ALA A 64 -1.69 2.47 3.83
C ALA A 64 -1.69 2.79 5.34
N ILE A 65 -2.28 3.90 5.74
CA ILE A 65 -2.40 4.26 7.15
C ILE A 65 -3.27 3.23 7.89
N ASP A 66 -4.41 2.86 7.34
CA ASP A 66 -5.28 1.86 7.94
C ASP A 66 -4.55 0.52 8.11
N PHE A 67 -3.73 0.15 7.14
CA PHE A 67 -2.90 -1.05 7.21
C PHE A 67 -1.85 -0.94 8.32
N ILE A 68 -1.14 0.18 8.38
CA ILE A 68 -0.08 0.42 9.38
C ILE A 68 -0.64 0.43 10.80
N GLU A 69 -1.84 0.97 10.98
CA GLU A 69 -2.49 0.98 12.29
C GLU A 69 -2.75 -0.42 12.84
N ARG A 70 -2.87 -1.42 11.97
CA ARG A 70 -3.11 -2.81 12.33
C ARG A 70 -1.85 -3.66 12.37
N LEU A 71 -0.72 -3.07 12.03
CA LEU A 71 0.57 -3.76 11.99
C LEU A 71 1.26 -3.67 13.37
N ARG A 72 1.90 -4.78 13.78
CA ARG A 72 2.65 -4.82 15.04
C ARG A 72 3.65 -3.66 15.10
N PRO A 73 3.72 -2.89 16.23
CA PRO A 73 4.51 -1.66 16.28
C PRO A 73 6.02 -1.81 16.09
N ASP A 74 6.57 -2.99 16.37
CA ASP A 74 8.01 -3.24 16.28
C ASP A 74 8.47 -3.69 14.88
N ILE A 75 7.55 -3.84 13.92
CA ILE A 75 7.92 -4.11 12.54
C ILE A 75 8.30 -2.79 11.86
N VAL A 76 9.50 -2.73 11.30
CA VAL A 76 9.95 -1.54 10.58
C VAL A 76 9.31 -1.51 9.19
N VAL A 77 8.62 -0.42 8.88
CA VAL A 77 8.10 -0.20 7.52
C VAL A 77 9.15 0.60 6.77
N GLU A 78 9.91 -0.08 5.92
CA GLU A 78 11.02 0.53 5.19
C GLU A 78 10.57 1.42 4.05
N ARG A 79 9.43 1.07 3.43
CA ARG A 79 8.95 1.76 2.24
C ARG A 79 7.43 1.71 2.19
N PHE A 80 6.82 2.81 1.74
CA PHE A 80 5.37 2.91 1.59
C PHE A 80 4.91 2.89 0.14
N VAL A 81 5.82 3.18 -0.80
CA VAL A 81 5.55 3.21 -2.23
C VAL A 81 6.75 2.68 -2.98
N SER A 82 6.51 2.28 -4.23
CA SER A 82 7.55 1.91 -5.18
C SER A 82 7.51 2.87 -6.36
N GLN A 83 8.65 3.04 -7.01
CA GLN A 83 8.76 3.85 -8.24
C GLN A 83 9.20 2.95 -9.38
N SER A 84 8.69 3.26 -10.57
CA SER A 84 9.06 2.59 -11.81
C SER A 84 9.43 3.64 -12.86
N PRO A 85 10.27 3.29 -13.85
CA PRO A 85 10.61 4.22 -14.93
C PRO A 85 9.35 4.73 -15.64
N ASP A 86 9.28 6.03 -15.88
CA ASP A 86 8.14 6.68 -16.54
C ASP A 86 7.82 6.06 -17.90
N THR A 87 8.82 5.57 -18.60
CA THR A 87 8.66 4.93 -19.91
C THR A 87 7.93 3.59 -19.83
N LEU A 88 7.96 2.94 -18.68
CA LEU A 88 7.34 1.62 -18.47
C LEU A 88 6.05 1.66 -17.67
N LEU A 89 5.88 2.68 -16.85
CA LEU A 89 4.71 2.78 -15.98
C LEU A 89 3.47 3.20 -16.77
N ILE A 90 2.43 2.39 -16.73
CA ILE A 90 1.13 2.73 -17.35
C ILE A 90 0.29 3.51 -16.35
N ALA A 91 0.12 2.98 -15.13
CA ALA A 91 -0.70 3.58 -14.08
C ALA A 91 -0.39 2.92 -12.73
N PRO A 92 -0.67 3.56 -11.59
CA PRO A 92 -1.09 4.97 -11.47
C PRO A 92 0.08 5.95 -11.63
N ARG A 93 -0.21 7.16 -12.07
CA ARG A 93 0.79 8.22 -12.23
C ARG A 93 0.47 9.35 -11.26
N TRP A 94 1.13 9.36 -10.11
CA TRP A 94 0.89 10.37 -9.08
C TRP A 94 1.84 11.58 -9.17
N GLY A 95 2.96 11.43 -9.87
CA GLY A 95 3.92 12.50 -10.05
C GLY A 95 4.69 12.88 -8.78
N LEU A 96 4.74 11.98 -7.80
CA LEU A 96 5.42 12.21 -6.52
C LEU A 96 6.68 11.35 -6.40
N LYS A 97 7.74 11.95 -5.87
CA LYS A 97 8.93 11.21 -5.45
C LYS A 97 8.67 10.53 -4.11
N ASN A 98 9.46 9.50 -3.79
CA ASN A 98 9.29 8.74 -2.55
C ASN A 98 9.28 9.62 -1.30
N HIS A 99 10.20 10.61 -1.22
CA HIS A 99 10.25 11.49 -0.05
C HIS A 99 9.05 12.43 0.03
N GLU A 100 8.52 12.87 -1.11
CA GLU A 100 7.31 13.69 -1.16
C GLU A 100 6.10 12.90 -0.69
N PHE A 101 6.00 11.67 -1.14
CA PHE A 101 4.93 10.76 -0.71
C PHE A 101 5.00 10.50 0.80
N SER A 102 6.19 10.16 1.31
CA SER A 102 6.37 9.87 2.73
C SER A 102 6.03 11.06 3.62
N ALA A 103 6.42 12.28 3.20
CA ALA A 103 6.07 13.49 3.93
C ALA A 103 4.54 13.70 3.98
N ARG A 104 3.87 13.46 2.87
CA ARG A 104 2.42 13.59 2.76
C ARG A 104 1.68 12.56 3.61
N LEU A 105 2.18 11.32 3.63
CA LEU A 105 1.63 10.25 4.45
C LEU A 105 1.79 10.58 5.95
N LEU A 106 2.97 11.02 6.38
CA LEU A 106 3.21 11.38 7.78
C LEU A 106 2.33 12.55 8.23
N ARG A 107 2.12 13.53 7.36
CA ARG A 107 1.22 14.64 7.65
C ARG A 107 -0.21 14.14 7.84
N ARG A 108 -0.67 13.25 6.97
CA ARG A 108 -2.01 12.68 7.07
C ARG A 108 -2.18 11.85 8.34
N MET A 109 -1.15 11.11 8.74
CA MET A 109 -1.18 10.38 10.00
C MET A 109 -1.35 11.32 11.19
N ARG A 110 -0.64 12.45 11.19
CA ARG A 110 -0.81 13.46 12.26
C ARG A 110 -2.22 14.03 12.27
N GLU A 111 -2.78 14.34 11.10
CA GLU A 111 -4.15 14.87 10.99
C GLU A 111 -5.18 13.90 11.55
N ARG A 112 -4.96 12.59 11.35
CA ARG A 112 -5.87 11.54 11.82
C ARG A 112 -5.58 11.08 13.24
N GLY A 113 -4.49 11.52 13.85
CA GLY A 113 -4.04 10.97 15.13
C GLY A 113 -3.66 9.50 15.04
N ALA A 114 -3.20 9.07 13.86
CA ALA A 114 -2.89 7.67 13.58
C ALA A 114 -1.41 7.37 13.89
N TYR A 115 -1.14 6.15 14.31
CA TYR A 115 0.22 5.65 14.50
C TYR A 115 0.25 4.13 14.27
N GLN A 116 1.43 3.62 13.98
CA GLN A 116 1.60 2.19 13.74
C GLN A 116 1.21 1.39 14.98
N GLY A 117 0.36 0.40 14.78
CA GLY A 117 -0.08 -0.48 15.84
C GLY A 117 -1.23 0.03 16.70
N ARG A 118 -1.79 1.21 16.38
CA ARG A 118 -2.91 1.76 17.15
C ARG A 118 -4.08 0.77 17.28
N LEU A 119 -4.35 0.02 16.22
CA LEU A 119 -5.43 -0.96 16.17
C LEU A 119 -4.93 -2.40 16.19
N TYR A 120 -3.64 -2.59 16.46
CA TYR A 120 -3.06 -3.92 16.56
C TYR A 120 -3.52 -4.60 17.86
N GLU A 121 -3.99 -5.85 17.71
CA GLU A 121 -4.36 -6.67 18.86
C GLU A 121 -3.39 -7.84 18.97
N LYS A 122 -2.63 -7.85 20.07
CA LYS A 122 -1.74 -8.96 20.34
C LYS A 122 -2.58 -10.19 20.68
N GLN A 123 -2.37 -11.28 19.94
CA GLN A 123 -3.02 -12.55 20.25
C GLN A 123 -2.50 -13.10 21.58
N LYS A 124 -3.41 -13.46 22.43
CA LYS A 124 -3.08 -14.04 23.74
C LYS A 124 -2.77 -15.52 23.61
#